data_089750a6abfdc8ad479d9b14832a7035
#
_entry.id   089750a6abfdc8ad479d9b14832a7035
#
_cell.length_a   1.000
_cell.length_b   1.000
_cell.length_c   1.000
_cell.angle_alpha   90.00
_cell.angle_beta   90.00
_cell.angle_gamma   90.00
#
_symmetry.space_group_name_H-M   'P 1'
#
loop_
_entity.id
_entity.type
_entity.pdbx_description
1 polymer ?
#
loop_
_entity_poly.entity_id
_entity_poly.type
_entity_poly.pdbx_seq_one_letter_code
_entity_poly.pdbx_strand_id
1 'polypeptide(L)'
;LYDGIFGVCKKIGGEIMVQFGLRLHDAEKLPLEELLPIVKGKGFSCVHLALSKALKEYPCTPSALTPGYSNYLRHLFEKNELDIAVIGNYLNLASPDEEYMKVAREKYYAHIRFASLLGCGMVGTETGAPNVEYKYCPECRTEKSLSIFIKELKPIVKCAENYGVTLAIEPVARHIVWGPKVCRKVLDEIGSHNLQVLFDPVNMLDLDNVGHREEVFQEAIELLGPDIAMVHFKDFVYTPGEGYGLKSVGAGTGEMDYTNILKFLKKEKPFIYATLENTTPENAAWCVENLKKQYDQLEV
;
A
#
# COMPACT_ATOMS: atom_id res chain seq x y z
N LEU A 1 20.91 -22.99 29.02
CA LEU A 1 21.92 -22.60 28.02
C LEU A 1 21.26 -21.99 26.75
N TYR A 2 20.43 -20.95 26.93
CA TYR A 2 19.92 -20.12 25.84
C TYR A 2 19.66 -18.68 26.35
N ASP A 3 20.56 -18.16 27.18
CA ASP A 3 20.60 -16.76 27.54
C ASP A 3 21.82 -16.13 26.86
N GLY A 4 21.61 -15.32 25.86
CA GLY A 4 22.69 -14.47 25.37
C GLY A 4 22.80 -14.23 23.87
N ILE A 5 21.71 -13.95 23.12
CA ILE A 5 21.80 -13.25 21.82
C ILE A 5 20.62 -12.27 21.71
N PHE A 6 20.46 -11.39 22.67
CA PHE A 6 19.82 -10.10 22.38
C PHE A 6 20.93 -9.07 22.36
N GLY A 7 21.60 -8.99 21.21
CA GLY A 7 22.50 -7.89 20.90
C GLY A 7 21.71 -6.58 21.02
N VAL A 8 22.22 -5.73 21.89
CA VAL A 8 21.76 -4.37 22.14
C VAL A 8 21.47 -3.69 20.81
N CYS A 9 20.21 -3.58 20.46
CA CYS A 9 19.77 -2.65 19.44
C CYS A 9 20.17 -1.27 19.94
N LYS A 10 21.28 -0.69 19.40
CA LYS A 10 21.65 0.69 19.69
C LYS A 10 20.42 1.52 19.40
N LYS A 11 19.85 2.18 20.39
CA LYS A 11 18.92 3.30 20.21
C LYS A 11 19.62 4.30 19.29
N ILE A 12 19.31 4.25 18.01
CA ILE A 12 19.50 5.39 17.12
C ILE A 12 18.42 6.34 17.62
N GLY A 13 18.81 7.45 18.23
CA GLY A 13 18.01 8.35 19.06
C GLY A 13 16.66 8.74 18.45
N GLY A 14 15.64 7.92 18.68
CA GLY A 14 14.25 8.11 18.29
C GLY A 14 13.39 7.03 18.93
N GLU A 15 12.20 7.37 19.36
CA GLU A 15 11.20 6.42 19.83
C GLU A 15 10.87 5.43 18.69
N ILE A 16 10.63 4.16 19.05
CA ILE A 16 10.09 3.16 18.13
C ILE A 16 8.72 3.65 17.68
N MET A 17 8.58 3.97 16.39
CA MET A 17 7.39 4.61 15.87
C MET A 17 7.07 4.11 14.45
N VAL A 18 5.78 4.03 14.14
CA VAL A 18 5.26 3.84 12.79
C VAL A 18 5.94 4.83 11.82
N GLN A 19 6.42 4.33 10.69
CA GLN A 19 7.11 5.14 9.69
C GLN A 19 6.08 5.78 8.75
N PHE A 20 5.78 7.06 9.02
CA PHE A 20 4.80 7.79 8.20
C PHE A 20 5.42 8.29 6.90
N GLY A 21 4.76 7.95 5.80
CA GLY A 21 5.18 8.27 4.44
C GLY A 21 4.11 8.98 3.62
N LEU A 22 4.45 9.27 2.38
CA LEU A 22 3.59 9.96 1.42
C LEU A 22 3.48 9.16 0.13
N ARG A 23 2.28 9.06 -0.44
CA ARG A 23 2.12 8.63 -1.83
C ARG A 23 2.70 9.72 -2.75
N LEU A 24 3.88 9.43 -3.34
CA LEU A 24 4.74 10.45 -3.93
C LEU A 24 4.08 11.26 -5.06
N HIS A 25 3.17 10.65 -5.81
CA HIS A 25 2.46 11.37 -6.87
C HIS A 25 1.32 12.29 -6.39
N ASP A 26 1.06 12.36 -5.08
CA ASP A 26 0.19 13.37 -4.45
C ASP A 26 0.97 14.61 -4.04
N ALA A 27 2.29 14.57 -4.10
CA ALA A 27 3.17 15.71 -3.81
C ALA A 27 3.24 16.71 -4.98
N GLU A 28 4.10 17.70 -4.82
CA GLU A 28 4.40 18.71 -5.83
C GLU A 28 4.84 18.07 -7.17
N LYS A 29 4.51 18.71 -8.28
CA LYS A 29 4.89 18.25 -9.62
C LYS A 29 6.26 18.82 -10.00
N LEU A 30 7.30 18.27 -9.40
CA LEU A 30 8.71 18.65 -9.57
C LEU A 30 9.54 17.44 -9.99
N PRO A 31 10.72 17.65 -10.59
CA PRO A 31 11.72 16.60 -10.76
C PRO A 31 12.05 15.92 -9.42
N LEU A 32 12.34 14.63 -9.45
CA LEU A 32 12.52 13.83 -8.25
C LEU A 32 13.60 14.40 -7.30
N GLU A 33 14.69 14.88 -7.85
CA GLU A 33 15.81 15.48 -7.12
C GLU A 33 15.42 16.73 -6.33
N GLU A 34 14.46 17.50 -6.83
CA GLU A 34 13.92 18.70 -6.17
C GLU A 34 12.78 18.35 -5.21
N LEU A 35 12.02 17.29 -5.53
CA LEU A 35 10.85 16.87 -4.77
C LEU A 35 11.20 16.23 -3.43
N LEU A 36 12.21 15.31 -3.40
CA LEU A 36 12.52 14.54 -2.19
C LEU A 36 12.93 15.40 -0.99
N PRO A 37 13.74 16.45 -1.12
CA PRO A 37 14.01 17.38 0.00
C PRO A 37 12.74 18.04 0.56
N ILE A 38 11.77 18.36 -0.30
CA ILE A 38 10.50 18.95 0.12
C ILE A 38 9.67 17.92 0.91
N VAL A 39 9.56 16.69 0.41
CA VAL A 39 8.86 15.59 1.10
C VAL A 39 9.47 15.33 2.47
N LYS A 40 10.80 15.27 2.56
CA LYS A 40 11.52 15.14 3.85
C LYS A 40 11.22 16.32 4.77
N GLY A 41 11.28 17.54 4.25
CA GLY A 41 10.98 18.77 5.00
C GLY A 41 9.56 18.85 5.56
N LYS A 42 8.60 18.15 4.95
CA LYS A 42 7.22 18.01 5.45
C LYS A 42 7.08 17.00 6.59
N GLY A 43 8.17 16.32 6.97
CA GLY A 43 8.19 15.39 8.11
C GLY A 43 7.91 13.93 7.77
N PHE A 44 7.95 13.54 6.49
CA PHE A 44 7.84 12.15 6.08
C PHE A 44 9.17 11.39 6.21
N SER A 45 9.10 10.09 6.48
CA SER A 45 10.25 9.20 6.57
C SER A 45 10.33 8.20 5.43
N CYS A 46 9.24 8.00 4.70
CA CYS A 46 9.20 7.07 3.57
C CYS A 46 8.21 7.54 2.49
N VAL A 47 8.19 6.81 1.37
CA VAL A 47 7.26 7.09 0.27
C VAL A 47 6.63 5.81 -0.28
N HIS A 48 5.40 5.94 -0.79
CA HIS A 48 4.82 5.00 -1.74
C HIS A 48 5.17 5.48 -3.16
N LEU A 49 5.93 4.67 -3.88
CA LEU A 49 6.47 4.99 -5.20
C LEU A 49 5.74 4.22 -6.32
N ALA A 50 4.74 4.83 -6.93
CA ALA A 50 4.16 4.33 -8.19
C ALA A 50 5.00 4.88 -9.36
N LEU A 51 5.93 4.06 -9.88
CA LEU A 51 6.97 4.50 -10.83
C LEU A 51 6.42 5.36 -11.98
N SER A 52 5.45 4.86 -12.73
CA SER A 52 4.88 5.56 -13.89
C SER A 52 4.06 6.80 -13.55
N LYS A 53 3.60 6.94 -12.31
CA LYS A 53 2.84 8.10 -11.84
C LYS A 53 3.74 9.19 -11.26
N ALA A 54 4.79 8.79 -10.54
CA ALA A 54 5.68 9.70 -9.84
C ALA A 54 6.89 10.14 -10.66
N LEU A 55 7.45 9.25 -11.52
CA LEU A 55 8.68 9.49 -12.27
C LEU A 55 8.33 9.79 -13.73
N LYS A 56 8.01 11.05 -14.02
CA LYS A 56 7.61 11.47 -15.39
C LYS A 56 8.81 11.64 -16.32
N GLU A 57 9.98 11.94 -15.76
CA GLU A 57 11.23 12.21 -16.48
C GLU A 57 11.93 10.91 -16.92
N TYR A 58 11.59 9.77 -16.29
CA TYR A 58 12.29 8.51 -16.52
C TYR A 58 11.35 7.44 -17.10
N PRO A 59 11.83 6.63 -18.05
CA PRO A 59 11.04 5.52 -18.56
C PRO A 59 10.84 4.45 -17.49
N CYS A 60 9.62 3.91 -17.39
CA CYS A 60 9.23 2.86 -16.45
C CYS A 60 8.79 1.57 -17.15
N THR A 61 9.26 1.34 -18.38
CA THR A 61 9.03 0.07 -19.10
C THR A 61 9.81 -1.06 -18.44
N PRO A 62 9.42 -2.33 -18.58
CA PRO A 62 10.17 -3.46 -18.03
C PRO A 62 11.66 -3.48 -18.39
N SER A 63 12.02 -3.06 -19.60
CA SER A 63 13.41 -2.98 -20.08
C SER A 63 14.20 -1.81 -19.49
N ALA A 64 13.53 -0.75 -19.05
CA ALA A 64 14.17 0.41 -18.44
C ALA A 64 14.48 0.21 -16.93
N LEU A 65 13.86 -0.77 -16.29
CA LEU A 65 14.07 -1.09 -14.87
C LEU A 65 15.37 -1.90 -14.68
N THR A 66 16.50 -1.23 -14.87
CA THR A 66 17.84 -1.80 -14.83
C THR A 66 18.50 -1.71 -13.44
N PRO A 67 19.56 -2.50 -13.15
CA PRO A 67 20.34 -2.37 -11.91
C PRO A 67 20.94 -0.97 -11.71
N GLY A 68 21.40 -0.32 -12.80
CA GLY A 68 21.92 1.05 -12.74
C GLY A 68 20.85 2.05 -12.30
N TYR A 69 19.64 1.90 -12.85
CA TYR A 69 18.53 2.77 -12.47
C TYR A 69 18.09 2.54 -11.01
N SER A 70 18.07 1.28 -10.54
CA SER A 70 17.76 1.00 -9.12
C SER A 70 18.81 1.62 -8.18
N ASN A 71 20.11 1.54 -8.52
CA ASN A 71 21.17 2.17 -7.72
C ASN A 71 21.05 3.69 -7.70
N TYR A 72 20.75 4.31 -8.83
CA TYR A 72 20.53 5.76 -8.91
C TYR A 72 19.40 6.19 -7.98
N LEU A 73 18.22 5.55 -8.07
CA LEU A 73 17.09 5.86 -7.21
C LEU A 73 17.43 5.62 -5.73
N ARG A 74 18.02 4.46 -5.40
CA ARG A 74 18.40 4.13 -4.03
C ARG A 74 19.27 5.22 -3.41
N HIS A 75 20.36 5.62 -4.08
CA HIS A 75 21.24 6.66 -3.57
C HIS A 75 20.55 8.02 -3.44
N LEU A 76 19.60 8.33 -4.34
CA LEU A 76 18.85 9.57 -4.28
C LEU A 76 17.91 9.60 -3.07
N PHE A 77 17.23 8.49 -2.76
CA PHE A 77 16.38 8.37 -1.58
C PHE A 77 17.20 8.34 -0.28
N GLU A 78 18.28 7.57 -0.23
CA GLU A 78 19.22 7.53 0.91
C GLU A 78 19.78 8.91 1.24
N LYS A 79 20.21 9.68 0.24
CA LYS A 79 20.71 11.05 0.39
C LYS A 79 19.69 11.98 1.06
N ASN A 80 18.40 11.72 0.85
CA ASN A 80 17.31 12.50 1.42
C ASN A 80 16.72 11.86 2.69
N GLU A 81 17.34 10.79 3.21
CA GLU A 81 16.87 10.06 4.39
C GLU A 81 15.39 9.65 4.28
N LEU A 82 15.00 9.16 3.11
CA LEU A 82 13.65 8.66 2.81
C LEU A 82 13.73 7.19 2.38
N ASP A 83 12.94 6.34 3.02
CA ASP A 83 12.77 4.96 2.57
C ASP A 83 11.75 4.88 1.43
N ILE A 84 11.87 3.84 0.60
CA ILE A 84 10.81 3.45 -0.32
C ILE A 84 10.02 2.32 0.33
N ALA A 85 8.86 2.64 0.89
CA ALA A 85 8.02 1.68 1.61
C ALA A 85 7.42 0.61 0.69
N VAL A 86 7.02 1.02 -0.51
CA VAL A 86 6.36 0.15 -1.49
C VAL A 86 6.52 0.69 -2.91
N ILE A 87 6.70 -0.20 -3.88
CA ILE A 87 6.51 0.11 -5.30
C ILE A 87 5.07 -0.23 -5.68
N GLY A 88 4.27 0.79 -6.01
CA GLY A 88 2.90 0.60 -6.46
C GLY A 88 2.82 0.17 -7.93
N ASN A 89 2.12 -0.94 -8.22
CA ASN A 89 1.85 -1.43 -9.56
C ASN A 89 0.39 -1.91 -9.68
N TYR A 90 -0.51 -0.97 -9.90
CA TYR A 90 -1.97 -1.18 -9.87
C TYR A 90 -2.51 -1.53 -11.26
N LEU A 91 -2.44 -2.82 -11.60
CA LEU A 91 -2.96 -3.37 -12.86
C LEU A 91 -4.07 -4.37 -12.59
N ASN A 92 -5.04 -4.44 -13.49
CA ASN A 92 -6.17 -5.37 -13.38
C ASN A 92 -5.72 -6.83 -13.57
N LEU A 93 -5.63 -7.60 -12.49
CA LEU A 93 -5.23 -9.02 -12.52
C LEU A 93 -6.38 -9.99 -12.82
N ALA A 94 -7.54 -9.48 -13.20
CA ALA A 94 -8.69 -10.32 -13.60
C ALA A 94 -9.33 -9.86 -14.91
N SER A 95 -8.60 -9.09 -15.71
CA SER A 95 -9.07 -8.67 -17.03
C SER A 95 -9.33 -9.89 -17.92
N PRO A 96 -10.43 -9.92 -18.68
CA PRO A 96 -10.68 -10.95 -19.68
C PRO A 96 -9.82 -10.81 -20.96
N ASP A 97 -9.08 -9.73 -21.11
CA ASP A 97 -8.17 -9.50 -22.23
C ASP A 97 -6.83 -10.22 -22.00
N GLU A 98 -6.59 -11.29 -22.75
CA GLU A 98 -5.39 -12.14 -22.61
C GLU A 98 -4.10 -11.41 -22.98
N GLU A 99 -4.12 -10.53 -23.98
CA GLU A 99 -2.93 -9.74 -24.37
C GLU A 99 -2.60 -8.70 -23.29
N TYR A 100 -3.60 -8.05 -22.73
CA TYR A 100 -3.42 -7.19 -21.56
C TYR A 100 -2.82 -7.97 -20.40
N MET A 101 -3.36 -9.16 -20.07
CA MET A 101 -2.89 -10.00 -18.96
C MET A 101 -1.44 -10.44 -19.14
N LYS A 102 -1.02 -10.73 -20.37
CA LYS A 102 0.38 -11.04 -20.68
C LYS A 102 1.30 -9.86 -20.35
N VAL A 103 0.95 -8.66 -20.81
CA VAL A 103 1.71 -7.43 -20.53
C VAL A 103 1.69 -7.10 -19.04
N ALA A 104 0.55 -7.29 -18.37
CA ALA A 104 0.43 -7.05 -16.94
C ALA A 104 1.38 -7.96 -16.15
N ARG A 105 1.42 -9.27 -16.42
CA ARG A 105 2.34 -10.20 -15.76
C ARG A 105 3.81 -9.80 -15.98
N GLU A 106 4.21 -9.44 -17.20
CA GLU A 106 5.58 -8.97 -17.48
C GLU A 106 5.93 -7.72 -16.65
N LYS A 107 5.00 -6.79 -16.51
CA LYS A 107 5.18 -5.61 -15.66
C LYS A 107 5.34 -5.99 -14.18
N TYR A 108 4.52 -6.91 -13.65
CA TYR A 108 4.68 -7.38 -12.26
C TYR A 108 6.04 -8.03 -12.05
N TYR A 109 6.49 -8.92 -12.93
CA TYR A 109 7.81 -9.55 -12.82
C TYR A 109 8.94 -8.52 -12.84
N ALA A 110 8.84 -7.52 -13.70
CA ALA A 110 9.82 -6.44 -13.76
C ALA A 110 9.84 -5.58 -12.50
N HIS A 111 8.66 -5.22 -11.96
CA HIS A 111 8.55 -4.43 -10.73
C HIS A 111 9.04 -5.20 -9.50
N ILE A 112 8.73 -6.50 -9.38
CA ILE A 112 9.22 -7.37 -8.30
C ILE A 112 10.75 -7.47 -8.35
N ARG A 113 11.32 -7.77 -9.52
CA ARG A 113 12.78 -7.77 -9.69
C ARG A 113 13.39 -6.42 -9.34
N PHE A 114 12.77 -5.33 -9.77
CA PHE A 114 13.27 -3.98 -9.52
C PHE A 114 13.17 -3.61 -8.05
N ALA A 115 12.09 -3.99 -7.35
CA ALA A 115 11.94 -3.81 -5.91
C ALA A 115 13.06 -4.51 -5.12
N SER A 116 13.42 -5.74 -5.52
CA SER A 116 14.54 -6.47 -4.93
C SER A 116 15.88 -5.74 -5.15
N LEU A 117 16.16 -5.29 -6.36
CA LEU A 117 17.38 -4.53 -6.69
C LEU A 117 17.45 -3.19 -5.96
N LEU A 118 16.32 -2.52 -5.81
CA LEU A 118 16.20 -1.22 -5.16
C LEU A 118 16.33 -1.31 -3.62
N GLY A 119 16.09 -2.50 -3.06
CA GLY A 119 16.05 -2.72 -1.62
C GLY A 119 14.73 -2.32 -0.96
N CYS A 120 13.67 -2.06 -1.76
CA CYS A 120 12.35 -1.71 -1.26
C CYS A 120 11.64 -2.89 -0.56
N GLY A 121 11.82 -4.11 -1.07
CA GLY A 121 11.26 -5.33 -0.46
C GLY A 121 9.76 -5.54 -0.65
N MET A 122 8.99 -4.58 -1.20
CA MET A 122 7.53 -4.69 -1.35
C MET A 122 7.03 -4.13 -2.68
N VAL A 123 6.07 -4.85 -3.28
CA VAL A 123 5.25 -4.38 -4.41
C VAL A 123 3.79 -4.42 -4.00
N GLY A 124 3.09 -3.30 -4.13
CA GLY A 124 1.66 -3.15 -3.80
C GLY A 124 0.78 -3.21 -5.03
N THR A 125 -0.40 -3.82 -4.90
CA THR A 125 -1.43 -3.90 -5.95
C THR A 125 -2.83 -3.97 -5.38
N GLU A 126 -3.80 -3.38 -6.08
CA GLU A 126 -5.23 -3.68 -5.91
C GLU A 126 -5.58 -5.03 -6.54
N THR A 127 -6.83 -5.46 -6.42
CA THR A 127 -7.24 -6.83 -6.71
C THR A 127 -8.03 -7.03 -7.99
N GLY A 128 -8.37 -5.95 -8.71
CA GLY A 128 -8.93 -6.04 -10.04
C GLY A 128 -10.45 -6.18 -10.13
N ALA A 129 -10.93 -6.20 -11.37
CA ALA A 129 -12.33 -6.42 -11.75
C ALA A 129 -12.40 -7.33 -12.99
N PRO A 130 -13.48 -8.13 -13.16
CA PRO A 130 -13.60 -9.12 -14.25
C PRO A 130 -14.06 -8.47 -15.57
N ASN A 131 -13.57 -7.27 -15.89
CA ASN A 131 -13.86 -6.53 -17.11
C ASN A 131 -12.64 -5.70 -17.55
N VAL A 132 -12.65 -5.25 -18.79
CA VAL A 132 -11.53 -4.46 -19.37
C VAL A 132 -11.48 -3.04 -18.84
N GLU A 133 -12.61 -2.50 -18.41
CA GLU A 133 -12.74 -1.12 -17.92
C GLU A 133 -12.16 -0.95 -16.51
N TYR A 134 -11.82 -2.04 -15.82
CA TYR A 134 -11.37 -2.05 -14.43
C TYR A 134 -12.38 -1.33 -13.50
N LYS A 135 -13.66 -1.60 -13.69
CA LYS A 135 -14.75 -0.98 -12.93
C LYS A 135 -15.57 -2.02 -12.17
N TYR A 136 -16.15 -1.58 -11.06
CA TYR A 136 -17.08 -2.41 -10.32
C TYR A 136 -18.22 -2.91 -11.22
N CYS A 137 -18.55 -4.19 -11.07
CA CYS A 137 -19.74 -4.84 -11.58
C CYS A 137 -20.14 -5.96 -10.60
N PRO A 138 -21.41 -6.42 -10.63
CA PRO A 138 -21.87 -7.48 -9.72
C PRO A 138 -21.02 -8.76 -9.77
N GLU A 139 -20.42 -9.05 -10.92
CA GLU A 139 -19.53 -10.19 -11.14
C GLU A 139 -18.24 -10.11 -10.29
N CYS A 140 -17.83 -8.93 -9.81
CA CYS A 140 -16.71 -8.80 -8.87
C CYS A 140 -16.92 -9.67 -7.61
N ARG A 141 -18.18 -9.89 -7.21
CA ARG A 141 -18.54 -10.64 -5.99
C ARG A 141 -18.78 -12.14 -6.23
N THR A 142 -18.37 -12.68 -7.38
CA THR A 142 -18.57 -14.09 -7.71
C THR A 142 -17.35 -14.96 -7.42
N GLU A 143 -17.58 -16.22 -7.04
CA GLU A 143 -16.50 -17.22 -6.88
C GLU A 143 -15.71 -17.43 -8.19
N LYS A 144 -16.34 -17.27 -9.34
CA LYS A 144 -15.68 -17.37 -10.65
C LYS A 144 -14.60 -16.28 -10.80
N SER A 145 -14.94 -15.03 -10.49
CA SER A 145 -13.99 -13.91 -10.58
C SER A 145 -12.86 -14.05 -9.56
N LEU A 146 -13.17 -14.49 -8.35
CA LEU A 146 -12.18 -14.78 -7.32
C LEU A 146 -11.20 -15.88 -7.78
N SER A 147 -11.71 -16.96 -8.36
CA SER A 147 -10.86 -18.06 -8.88
C SER A 147 -9.96 -17.60 -10.02
N ILE A 148 -10.44 -16.72 -10.91
CA ILE A 148 -9.61 -16.12 -11.98
C ILE A 148 -8.51 -15.27 -11.36
N PHE A 149 -8.84 -14.39 -10.43
CA PHE A 149 -7.87 -13.54 -9.74
C PHE A 149 -6.77 -14.37 -9.04
N ILE A 150 -7.16 -15.39 -8.27
CA ILE A 150 -6.22 -16.28 -7.57
C ILE A 150 -5.31 -17.01 -8.56
N LYS A 151 -5.87 -17.52 -9.66
CA LYS A 151 -5.09 -18.18 -10.73
C LYS A 151 -4.01 -17.26 -11.30
N GLU A 152 -4.35 -16.02 -11.59
CA GLU A 152 -3.42 -15.04 -12.16
C GLU A 152 -2.43 -14.49 -11.11
N LEU A 153 -2.81 -14.45 -9.85
CA LEU A 153 -1.96 -14.01 -8.75
C LEU A 153 -0.85 -15.04 -8.42
N LYS A 154 -1.14 -16.33 -8.47
CA LYS A 154 -0.18 -17.43 -8.12
C LYS A 154 1.19 -17.29 -8.80
N PRO A 155 1.33 -17.12 -10.13
CA PRO A 155 2.65 -16.98 -10.76
C PRO A 155 3.37 -15.68 -10.37
N ILE A 156 2.65 -14.62 -10.03
CA ILE A 156 3.22 -13.35 -9.58
C ILE A 156 3.78 -13.50 -8.16
N VAL A 157 3.04 -14.16 -7.27
CA VAL A 157 3.53 -14.50 -5.92
C VAL A 157 4.76 -15.41 -6.00
N LYS A 158 4.75 -16.40 -6.92
CA LYS A 158 5.93 -17.25 -7.13
C LYS A 158 7.16 -16.45 -7.58
N CYS A 159 6.97 -15.45 -8.40
CA CYS A 159 8.04 -14.52 -8.76
C CYS A 159 8.52 -13.74 -7.52
N ALA A 160 7.61 -13.22 -6.69
CA ALA A 160 7.95 -12.50 -5.47
C ALA A 160 8.78 -13.36 -4.49
N GLU A 161 8.40 -14.62 -4.30
CA GLU A 161 9.18 -15.61 -3.51
C GLU A 161 10.61 -15.75 -4.03
N ASN A 162 10.79 -15.88 -5.36
CA ASN A 162 12.09 -16.08 -5.98
C ASN A 162 13.03 -14.88 -5.80
N TYR A 163 12.48 -13.67 -5.62
CA TYR A 163 13.25 -12.43 -5.42
C TYR A 163 13.29 -11.96 -3.97
N GLY A 164 12.65 -12.69 -3.03
CA GLY A 164 12.55 -12.28 -1.63
C GLY A 164 11.77 -10.98 -1.43
N VAL A 165 10.76 -10.74 -2.27
CA VAL A 165 9.92 -9.54 -2.24
C VAL A 165 8.53 -9.92 -1.72
N THR A 166 7.93 -9.06 -0.91
CA THR A 166 6.52 -9.17 -0.52
C THR A 166 5.64 -8.58 -1.62
N LEU A 167 4.65 -9.35 -2.08
CA LEU A 167 3.54 -8.83 -2.84
C LEU A 167 2.40 -8.51 -1.86
N ALA A 168 2.05 -7.24 -1.73
CA ALA A 168 0.99 -6.80 -0.84
C ALA A 168 -0.29 -6.48 -1.65
N ILE A 169 -1.36 -7.25 -1.41
CA ILE A 169 -2.67 -6.99 -2.02
C ILE A 169 -3.47 -6.03 -1.17
N GLU A 170 -4.13 -5.09 -1.83
CA GLU A 170 -4.99 -4.09 -1.22
C GLU A 170 -6.46 -4.45 -1.48
N PRO A 171 -7.23 -4.90 -0.45
CA PRO A 171 -8.66 -5.11 -0.58
C PRO A 171 -9.39 -3.80 -0.83
N VAL A 172 -10.32 -3.82 -1.79
CA VAL A 172 -11.13 -2.65 -2.16
C VAL A 172 -12.59 -3.08 -2.30
N ALA A 173 -13.52 -2.42 -1.62
CA ALA A 173 -14.94 -2.79 -1.57
C ALA A 173 -15.59 -2.99 -2.95
N ARG A 174 -15.07 -2.35 -3.98
CA ARG A 174 -15.55 -2.43 -5.37
C ARG A 174 -14.70 -3.31 -6.28
N HIS A 175 -13.76 -4.08 -5.73
CA HIS A 175 -12.94 -5.04 -6.46
C HIS A 175 -13.32 -6.48 -6.13
N ILE A 176 -12.59 -7.44 -6.71
CA ILE A 176 -12.83 -8.89 -6.49
C ILE A 176 -12.54 -9.26 -5.03
N VAL A 177 -11.49 -8.71 -4.42
CA VAL A 177 -11.23 -8.89 -2.99
C VAL A 177 -11.82 -7.68 -2.25
N TRP A 178 -13.11 -7.76 -1.97
CA TRP A 178 -13.91 -6.63 -1.51
C TRP A 178 -13.95 -6.45 0.00
N GLY A 179 -13.35 -7.34 0.79
CA GLY A 179 -13.36 -7.22 2.24
C GLY A 179 -12.49 -8.26 2.94
N PRO A 180 -12.44 -8.21 4.29
CA PRO A 180 -11.50 -9.00 5.09
C PRO A 180 -11.61 -10.51 4.89
N LYS A 181 -12.82 -11.07 4.90
CA LYS A 181 -13.07 -12.51 4.73
C LYS A 181 -12.60 -13.04 3.37
N VAL A 182 -12.86 -12.28 2.31
CA VAL A 182 -12.42 -12.66 0.96
C VAL A 182 -10.91 -12.55 0.84
N CYS A 183 -10.32 -11.53 1.46
CA CYS A 183 -8.87 -11.38 1.52
C CYS A 183 -8.23 -12.57 2.25
N ARG A 184 -8.75 -12.96 3.42
CA ARG A 184 -8.27 -14.13 4.17
C ARG A 184 -8.31 -15.40 3.33
N LYS A 185 -9.43 -15.63 2.59
CA LYS A 185 -9.57 -16.76 1.68
C LYS A 185 -8.47 -16.78 0.60
N VAL A 186 -8.14 -15.63 0.02
CA VAL A 186 -7.04 -15.52 -0.97
C VAL A 186 -5.70 -15.88 -0.36
N LEU A 187 -5.39 -15.34 0.82
CA LEU A 187 -4.13 -15.62 1.52
C LEU A 187 -4.01 -17.12 1.82
N ASP A 188 -5.06 -17.73 2.36
CA ASP A 188 -5.08 -19.17 2.73
C ASP A 188 -4.96 -20.06 1.49
N GLU A 189 -5.64 -19.74 0.38
CA GLU A 189 -5.57 -20.55 -0.85
C GLU A 189 -4.22 -20.47 -1.55
N ILE A 190 -3.53 -19.35 -1.44
CA ILE A 190 -2.18 -19.19 -2.00
C ILE A 190 -1.13 -19.76 -1.04
N GLY A 191 -1.25 -19.54 0.27
CA GLY A 191 -0.42 -20.15 1.31
C GLY A 191 1.04 -19.69 1.27
N SER A 192 1.33 -18.47 0.82
CA SER A 192 2.69 -17.94 0.70
C SER A 192 2.94 -16.80 1.69
N HIS A 193 4.05 -16.85 2.41
CA HIS A 193 4.48 -15.75 3.28
C HIS A 193 4.91 -14.50 2.51
N ASN A 194 5.13 -14.61 1.21
CA ASN A 194 5.43 -13.47 0.33
C ASN A 194 4.17 -12.80 -0.22
N LEU A 195 2.97 -13.31 0.11
CA LEU A 195 1.70 -12.64 -0.13
C LEU A 195 1.19 -12.07 1.18
N GLN A 196 1.10 -10.76 1.28
CA GLN A 196 0.65 -10.05 2.47
C GLN A 196 -0.40 -9.00 2.11
N VAL A 197 -0.81 -8.20 3.09
CA VAL A 197 -1.89 -7.22 2.95
C VAL A 197 -1.35 -5.80 3.03
N LEU A 198 -1.74 -4.99 2.09
CA LEU A 198 -1.72 -3.55 2.18
C LEU A 198 -3.08 -3.12 2.70
N PHE A 199 -3.13 -2.65 3.94
CA PHE A 199 -4.37 -2.30 4.62
C PHE A 199 -4.74 -0.84 4.37
N ASP A 200 -5.77 -0.61 3.57
CA ASP A 200 -6.41 0.70 3.43
C ASP A 200 -7.84 0.61 3.97
N PRO A 201 -8.11 1.15 5.16
CA PRO A 201 -9.43 1.04 5.77
C PRO A 201 -10.52 1.73 4.94
N VAL A 202 -10.23 2.87 4.31
CA VAL A 202 -11.22 3.59 3.48
C VAL A 202 -11.56 2.85 2.21
N ASN A 203 -10.61 2.14 1.61
CA ASN A 203 -10.86 1.34 0.41
C ASN A 203 -11.78 0.13 0.68
N MET A 204 -11.91 -0.32 1.93
CA MET A 204 -12.85 -1.38 2.32
C MET A 204 -14.29 -0.85 2.51
N LEU A 205 -14.52 0.47 2.39
CA LEU A 205 -15.82 1.08 2.60
C LEU A 205 -16.58 1.33 1.29
N ASP A 206 -17.89 1.16 1.38
CA ASP A 206 -18.90 1.61 0.43
C ASP A 206 -20.11 2.15 1.17
N LEU A 207 -21.17 2.57 0.45
CA LEU A 207 -22.38 3.10 1.10
C LEU A 207 -23.13 2.06 1.95
N ASP A 208 -22.94 0.76 1.67
CA ASP A 208 -23.64 -0.31 2.37
C ASP A 208 -23.04 -0.57 3.77
N ASN A 209 -21.72 -0.34 3.92
CA ASN A 209 -20.99 -0.68 5.15
C ASN A 209 -20.39 0.52 5.92
N VAL A 210 -20.33 1.70 5.33
CA VAL A 210 -19.70 2.88 5.97
C VAL A 210 -20.34 3.28 7.30
N GLY A 211 -21.63 2.99 7.51
CA GLY A 211 -22.32 3.19 8.79
C GLY A 211 -21.84 2.25 9.91
N HIS A 212 -21.17 1.16 9.55
CA HIS A 212 -20.60 0.14 10.45
C HIS A 212 -19.08 0.00 10.25
N ARG A 213 -18.41 1.08 9.84
CA ARG A 213 -16.99 1.06 9.47
C ARG A 213 -16.07 0.51 10.57
N GLU A 214 -16.35 0.80 11.83
CA GLU A 214 -15.54 0.30 12.94
C GLU A 214 -15.58 -1.24 13.03
N GLU A 215 -16.72 -1.84 12.75
CA GLU A 215 -16.87 -3.31 12.72
C GLU A 215 -16.06 -3.90 11.54
N VAL A 216 -16.06 -3.23 10.38
CA VAL A 216 -15.26 -3.63 9.22
C VAL A 216 -13.76 -3.57 9.53
N PHE A 217 -13.30 -2.50 10.20
CA PHE A 217 -11.89 -2.33 10.57
C PHE A 217 -11.47 -3.33 11.63
N GLN A 218 -12.31 -3.58 12.63
CA GLN A 218 -12.05 -4.59 13.66
C GLN A 218 -11.96 -5.99 13.04
N GLU A 219 -12.90 -6.36 12.17
CA GLU A 219 -12.85 -7.63 11.44
C GLU A 219 -11.58 -7.74 10.59
N ALA A 220 -11.15 -6.67 9.94
CA ALA A 220 -9.92 -6.65 9.16
C ALA A 220 -8.68 -6.89 10.05
N ILE A 221 -8.59 -6.24 11.21
CA ILE A 221 -7.50 -6.43 12.17
C ILE A 221 -7.50 -7.87 12.71
N GLU A 222 -8.66 -8.40 13.07
CA GLU A 222 -8.78 -9.78 13.59
C GLU A 222 -8.38 -10.84 12.58
N LEU A 223 -8.82 -10.72 11.33
CA LEU A 223 -8.59 -11.72 10.30
C LEU A 223 -7.25 -11.57 9.58
N LEU A 224 -6.76 -10.35 9.42
CA LEU A 224 -5.63 -10.03 8.56
C LEU A 224 -4.42 -9.45 9.32
N GLY A 225 -4.58 -9.07 10.59
CA GLY A 225 -3.56 -8.38 11.38
C GLY A 225 -2.15 -8.96 11.29
N PRO A 226 -1.94 -10.29 11.44
CA PRO A 226 -0.63 -10.89 11.27
C PRO A 226 -0.01 -10.64 9.89
N ASP A 227 -0.83 -10.60 8.84
CA ASP A 227 -0.43 -10.47 7.43
C ASP A 227 -0.41 -9.01 6.93
N ILE A 228 -0.83 -8.04 7.74
CA ILE A 228 -0.73 -6.61 7.37
C ILE A 228 0.74 -6.20 7.34
N ALA A 229 1.25 -5.90 6.14
CA ALA A 229 2.64 -5.49 5.91
C ALA A 229 2.80 -3.97 5.82
N MET A 230 1.75 -3.25 5.47
CA MET A 230 1.75 -1.81 5.26
C MET A 230 0.33 -1.25 5.42
N VAL A 231 0.22 0.03 5.76
CA VAL A 231 -1.05 0.73 5.86
C VAL A 231 -1.08 1.96 4.94
N HIS A 232 -2.21 2.19 4.29
CA HIS A 232 -2.54 3.47 3.69
C HIS A 232 -3.47 4.26 4.60
N PHE A 233 -3.12 5.51 4.86
CA PHE A 233 -3.95 6.46 5.57
C PHE A 233 -4.53 7.49 4.62
N LYS A 234 -5.84 7.50 4.50
CA LYS A 234 -6.65 8.55 3.89
C LYS A 234 -7.95 8.71 4.65
N ASP A 235 -8.72 9.68 4.28
CA ASP A 235 -10.02 9.96 4.85
C ASP A 235 -11.09 9.95 3.75
N PHE A 236 -12.35 10.11 4.12
CA PHE A 236 -13.44 10.24 3.18
C PHE A 236 -14.45 11.28 3.65
N VAL A 237 -15.19 11.81 2.69
CA VAL A 237 -16.38 12.64 2.92
C VAL A 237 -17.55 12.07 2.15
N TYR A 238 -18.76 12.27 2.66
CA TYR A 238 -19.98 11.90 1.94
C TYR A 238 -20.22 12.86 0.77
N THR A 239 -20.54 12.28 -0.39
CA THR A 239 -20.90 13.01 -1.62
C THR A 239 -22.18 12.45 -2.19
N PRO A 240 -23.35 12.68 -1.54
CA PRO A 240 -24.61 12.13 -1.98
C PRO A 240 -24.94 12.53 -3.42
N GLY A 241 -25.21 11.53 -4.28
CA GLY A 241 -25.54 11.74 -5.70
C GLY A 241 -24.34 11.88 -6.62
N GLU A 242 -23.11 11.84 -6.12
CA GLU A 242 -21.90 11.90 -6.93
C GLU A 242 -21.09 10.59 -6.83
N GLY A 243 -20.67 10.07 -7.98
CA GLY A 243 -19.80 8.89 -8.04
C GLY A 243 -20.34 7.70 -7.26
N TYR A 244 -19.58 7.25 -6.28
CA TYR A 244 -19.96 6.13 -5.38
C TYR A 244 -20.47 6.62 -4.01
N GLY A 245 -20.79 7.90 -3.86
CA GLY A 245 -21.29 8.49 -2.63
C GLY A 245 -20.26 8.72 -1.54
N LEU A 246 -19.04 8.22 -1.70
CA LEU A 246 -17.87 8.48 -0.84
C LEU A 246 -16.73 9.01 -1.70
N LYS A 247 -16.12 10.12 -1.26
CA LYS A 247 -14.95 10.72 -1.91
C LYS A 247 -13.76 10.65 -0.96
N SER A 248 -12.67 10.04 -1.39
CA SER A 248 -11.43 10.01 -0.63
C SER A 248 -10.77 11.39 -0.56
N VAL A 249 -10.26 11.73 0.61
CA VAL A 249 -9.56 12.99 0.93
C VAL A 249 -8.33 12.70 1.80
N GLY A 250 -7.50 13.69 2.05
CA GLY A 250 -6.32 13.54 2.91
C GLY A 250 -6.66 13.17 4.35
N ALA A 251 -5.80 12.42 5.01
CA ALA A 251 -6.01 11.92 6.35
C ALA A 251 -6.30 13.04 7.37
N GLY A 252 -7.36 12.88 8.16
CA GLY A 252 -7.82 13.82 9.18
C GLY A 252 -8.66 14.98 8.63
N THR A 253 -9.04 14.96 7.34
CA THR A 253 -9.88 16.02 6.73
C THR A 253 -11.32 15.57 6.43
N GLY A 254 -11.75 14.42 6.94
CA GLY A 254 -13.07 13.82 6.71
C GLY A 254 -13.65 13.17 7.97
N GLU A 255 -14.22 11.98 7.83
CA GLU A 255 -15.06 11.28 8.79
C GLU A 255 -14.37 10.12 9.51
N MET A 256 -13.06 9.88 9.27
CA MET A 256 -12.32 8.76 9.84
C MET A 256 -11.93 9.00 11.30
N ASP A 257 -12.16 7.98 12.15
CA ASP A 257 -11.48 7.82 13.44
C ASP A 257 -10.36 6.78 13.30
N TYR A 258 -9.12 7.18 13.50
CA TYR A 258 -7.96 6.28 13.39
C TYR A 258 -7.57 5.60 14.69
N THR A 259 -8.27 5.88 15.80
CA THR A 259 -7.87 5.48 17.17
C THR A 259 -7.60 3.99 17.28
N ASN A 260 -8.51 3.13 16.81
CA ASN A 260 -8.37 1.67 16.91
C ASN A 260 -7.26 1.13 15.99
N ILE A 261 -7.12 1.69 14.80
CA ILE A 261 -6.07 1.32 13.85
C ILE A 261 -4.70 1.71 14.39
N LEU A 262 -4.55 2.93 14.89
CA LEU A 262 -3.28 3.41 15.46
C LEU A 262 -2.90 2.64 16.74
N LYS A 263 -3.87 2.25 17.59
CA LYS A 263 -3.63 1.36 18.74
C LYS A 263 -3.10 -0.01 18.28
N PHE A 264 -3.74 -0.63 17.27
CA PHE A 264 -3.26 -1.87 16.70
C PHE A 264 -1.82 -1.74 16.21
N LEU A 265 -1.51 -0.69 15.43
CA LEU A 265 -0.17 -0.47 14.92
C LEU A 265 0.85 -0.26 16.02
N LYS A 266 0.52 0.55 17.02
CA LYS A 266 1.42 0.86 18.15
C LYS A 266 1.77 -0.40 18.95
N LYS A 267 0.79 -1.29 19.14
CA LYS A 267 0.92 -2.50 19.93
C LYS A 267 1.57 -3.66 19.14
N GLU A 268 1.09 -3.91 17.91
CA GLU A 268 1.41 -5.14 17.19
C GLU A 268 2.41 -4.93 16.04
N LYS A 269 2.52 -3.70 15.49
CA LYS A 269 3.28 -3.38 14.28
C LYS A 269 4.12 -2.09 14.41
N PRO A 270 4.92 -1.90 15.46
CA PRO A 270 5.56 -0.60 15.77
C PRO A 270 6.58 -0.11 14.73
N PHE A 271 7.02 -0.97 13.79
CA PHE A 271 7.96 -0.61 12.71
C PHE A 271 7.32 -0.58 11.32
N ILE A 272 5.98 -0.63 11.24
CA ILE A 272 5.30 -0.69 9.96
C ILE A 272 5.44 0.62 9.18
N TYR A 273 5.49 0.52 7.85
CA TYR A 273 5.30 1.67 6.98
C TYR A 273 3.82 2.02 6.86
N ALA A 274 3.52 3.31 6.93
CA ALA A 274 2.16 3.84 6.80
C ALA A 274 2.18 5.08 5.92
N THR A 275 1.68 5.00 4.68
CA THR A 275 1.72 6.13 3.77
C THR A 275 0.37 6.83 3.65
N LEU A 276 0.42 8.17 3.60
CA LEU A 276 -0.74 9.00 3.38
C LEU A 276 -1.06 9.05 1.89
N GLU A 277 -2.35 8.96 1.58
CA GLU A 277 -2.91 9.08 0.25
C GLU A 277 -3.94 10.21 0.15
N ASN A 278 -4.22 10.66 -1.07
CA ASN A 278 -5.20 11.71 -1.36
C ASN A 278 -4.92 13.03 -0.63
N THR A 279 -3.69 13.24 -0.20
CA THR A 279 -3.23 14.55 0.26
C THR A 279 -2.99 15.48 -0.94
N THR A 280 -2.85 16.76 -0.64
CA THR A 280 -2.37 17.77 -1.59
C THR A 280 -1.04 18.34 -1.10
N PRO A 281 -0.26 19.00 -1.97
CA PRO A 281 0.96 19.69 -1.54
C PRO A 281 0.76 20.60 -0.33
N GLU A 282 -0.41 21.24 -0.23
CA GLU A 282 -0.75 22.22 0.82
C GLU A 282 -1.09 21.57 2.16
N ASN A 283 -1.76 20.40 2.16
CA ASN A 283 -2.25 19.78 3.40
C ASN A 283 -1.39 18.62 3.90
N ALA A 284 -0.47 18.08 3.10
CA ALA A 284 0.29 16.87 3.42
C ALA A 284 1.07 16.98 4.74
N ALA A 285 1.73 18.12 5.01
CA ALA A 285 2.46 18.35 6.25
C ALA A 285 1.53 18.35 7.47
N TRP A 286 0.37 18.99 7.36
CA TRP A 286 -0.62 19.00 8.44
C TRP A 286 -1.20 17.60 8.68
N CYS A 287 -1.51 16.86 7.62
CA CYS A 287 -2.07 15.50 7.75
C CYS A 287 -1.11 14.57 8.51
N VAL A 288 0.18 14.58 8.17
CA VAL A 288 1.15 13.71 8.86
C VAL A 288 1.40 14.16 10.30
N GLU A 289 1.45 15.45 10.56
CA GLU A 289 1.61 15.98 11.92
C GLU A 289 0.40 15.61 12.81
N ASN A 290 -0.80 15.71 12.26
CA ASN A 290 -2.03 15.33 12.96
C ASN A 290 -2.06 13.83 13.32
N LEU A 291 -1.69 12.94 12.37
CA LEU A 291 -1.62 11.50 12.65
C LEU A 291 -0.53 11.17 13.69
N LYS A 292 0.65 11.81 13.61
CA LYS A 292 1.71 11.64 14.62
C LYS A 292 1.23 12.05 16.01
N LYS A 293 0.58 13.20 16.14
CA LYS A 293 0.01 13.65 17.42
C LYS A 293 -1.01 12.67 17.98
N GLN A 294 -1.91 12.14 17.14
CA GLN A 294 -2.86 11.11 17.57
C GLN A 294 -2.14 9.85 18.05
N TYR A 295 -1.14 9.37 17.28
CA TYR A 295 -0.34 8.20 17.64
C TYR A 295 0.40 8.36 18.96
N ASP A 296 1.04 9.52 19.18
CA ASP A 296 1.81 9.81 20.41
C ASP A 296 0.93 9.87 21.65
N GLN A 297 -0.28 10.39 21.54
CA GLN A 297 -1.24 10.53 22.64
C GLN A 297 -1.91 9.21 23.05
N LEU A 298 -1.79 8.14 22.25
CA LEU A 298 -2.40 6.85 22.59
C LEU A 298 -1.61 6.15 23.71
N GLU A 299 -2.32 5.82 24.77
CA GLU A 299 -1.86 4.86 25.79
C GLU A 299 -2.18 3.44 25.31
N VAL A 300 -1.17 2.55 25.27
CA VAL A 300 -1.30 1.15 24.81
C VAL A 300 -0.64 0.22 25.82
#